data_21b2f1a45ffc5d8ae5cef5cebd81a6dc
#
_entry.id   21b2f1a45ffc5d8ae5cef5cebd81a6dc
#
_cell.length_a   1.000
_cell.length_b   1.000
_cell.length_c   1.000
_cell.angle_alpha   90.00
_cell.angle_beta   90.00
_cell.angle_gamma   90.00
#
_symmetry.space_group_name_H-M   'P 1'
#
loop_
_entity.id
_entity.type
_entity.pdbx_description
1 polymer ?
#
loop_
_entity_poly.entity_id
_entity_poly.type
_entity_poly.pdbx_seq_one_letter_code
_entity_poly.pdbx_strand_id
1 'polypeptide(L)'
;IEGVIGIGKTTLARLLQPHYDATVLLEVFEENPFLADFYGDRERYAFQTQIFFLLSRYHQQNKAVPEALSKGILVSDYTFAKDELFAWLNLKDDELAMYGRVHAALSEKIPKPDLIVYLTADHDVVMRRIALRDRPYERDMDPEYIRRLAAAYEAWLTSMPDVAVLTLDVNNLDFLSNEADLAYV
;
A
#
# COMPACT_ATOMS: atom_id res chain seq x y z
N ILE A 1 -6.57 -3.86 -0.55
CA ILE A 1 -6.50 -3.37 0.83
C ILE A 1 -5.44 -2.28 0.90
N GLU A 2 -5.80 -1.12 1.45
CA GLU A 2 -4.93 0.06 1.53
C GLU A 2 -4.81 0.59 2.96
N GLY A 3 -3.83 1.45 3.19
CA GLY A 3 -3.53 2.08 4.47
C GLY A 3 -2.04 2.22 4.73
N VAL A 4 -1.68 2.88 5.80
CA VAL A 4 -0.28 3.23 6.12
C VAL A 4 0.62 2.00 6.32
N ILE A 5 1.92 2.22 6.33
CA ILE A 5 2.93 1.20 6.64
C ILE A 5 2.64 0.63 8.05
N GLY A 6 2.70 -0.69 8.19
CA GLY A 6 2.50 -1.36 9.48
C GLY A 6 1.06 -1.61 9.91
N ILE A 7 0.04 -1.10 9.19
CA ILE A 7 -1.38 -1.19 9.59
C ILE A 7 -1.96 -2.62 9.58
N GLY A 8 -1.38 -3.57 8.81
CA GLY A 8 -1.83 -4.96 8.76
C GLY A 8 -2.39 -5.43 7.41
N LYS A 9 -2.22 -4.68 6.32
CA LYS A 9 -2.73 -4.99 4.98
C LYS A 9 -2.45 -6.43 4.51
N THR A 10 -1.18 -6.80 4.49
CA THR A 10 -0.71 -8.11 4.01
C THR A 10 -1.28 -9.25 4.86
N THR A 11 -1.37 -9.04 6.17
CA THR A 11 -1.97 -9.99 7.10
C THR A 11 -3.44 -10.21 6.78
N LEU A 12 -4.20 -9.14 6.64
CA LEU A 12 -5.62 -9.21 6.31
C LEU A 12 -5.82 -9.86 4.94
N ALA A 13 -5.04 -9.49 3.91
CA ALA A 13 -5.15 -10.09 2.59
C ALA A 13 -5.01 -11.63 2.62
N ARG A 14 -4.05 -12.13 3.40
CA ARG A 14 -3.85 -13.58 3.56
C ARG A 14 -4.97 -14.26 4.34
N LEU A 15 -5.52 -13.60 5.35
CA LEU A 15 -6.61 -14.15 6.15
C LEU A 15 -7.92 -14.21 5.37
N LEU A 16 -8.19 -13.25 4.50
CA LEU A 16 -9.37 -13.23 3.65
C LEU A 16 -9.34 -14.26 2.52
N GLN A 17 -8.15 -14.72 2.12
CA GLN A 17 -7.98 -15.66 1.03
C GLN A 17 -8.90 -16.90 1.12
N PRO A 18 -8.89 -17.68 2.22
CA PRO A 18 -9.71 -18.87 2.33
C PRO A 18 -11.22 -18.58 2.43
N HIS A 19 -11.61 -17.40 2.93
CA HIS A 19 -13.02 -17.02 3.09
C HIS A 19 -13.70 -16.69 1.75
N TYR A 20 -12.94 -16.21 0.77
CA TYR A 20 -13.46 -15.78 -0.53
C TYR A 20 -12.99 -16.67 -1.68
N ASP A 21 -12.25 -17.76 -1.41
CA ASP A 21 -11.58 -18.57 -2.44
C ASP A 21 -10.81 -17.68 -3.44
N ALA A 22 -10.14 -16.68 -2.89
CA ALA A 22 -9.53 -15.61 -3.67
C ALA A 22 -8.09 -15.92 -4.07
N THR A 23 -7.68 -15.41 -5.22
CA THR A 23 -6.25 -15.24 -5.53
C THR A 23 -5.71 -14.06 -4.72
N VAL A 24 -4.52 -14.21 -4.12
CA VAL A 24 -3.88 -13.12 -3.36
C VAL A 24 -2.69 -12.59 -4.13
N LEU A 25 -2.65 -11.26 -4.31
CA LEU A 25 -1.51 -10.54 -4.87
C LEU A 25 -0.88 -9.67 -3.79
N LEU A 26 0.35 -9.99 -3.40
CA LEU A 26 1.08 -9.26 -2.38
C LEU A 26 2.18 -8.41 -2.99
N GLU A 27 2.40 -7.26 -2.39
CA GLU A 27 3.48 -6.36 -2.78
C GLU A 27 4.85 -6.97 -2.49
N VAL A 28 5.73 -6.97 -3.50
CA VAL A 28 7.11 -7.46 -3.40
C VAL A 28 8.03 -6.26 -3.14
N PHE A 29 7.99 -5.73 -1.91
CA PHE A 29 8.75 -4.54 -1.53
C PHE A 29 10.22 -4.84 -1.21
N GLU A 30 10.55 -6.08 -0.80
CA GLU A 30 11.92 -6.51 -0.45
C GLU A 30 12.88 -6.50 -1.65
N GLU A 31 12.36 -6.55 -2.86
CA GLU A 31 13.18 -6.50 -4.07
C GLU A 31 13.70 -5.09 -4.39
N ASN A 32 13.19 -4.06 -3.71
CA ASN A 32 13.64 -2.69 -3.96
C ASN A 32 15.01 -2.46 -3.31
N PRO A 33 16.09 -2.34 -4.12
CA PRO A 33 17.45 -2.21 -3.60
C PRO A 33 17.69 -0.87 -2.91
N PHE A 34 16.83 0.13 -3.14
CA PHE A 34 16.95 1.48 -2.60
C PHE A 34 16.16 1.69 -1.30
N LEU A 35 15.35 0.70 -0.88
CA LEU A 35 14.39 0.90 0.21
C LEU A 35 15.06 1.20 1.56
N ALA A 36 16.15 0.50 1.87
CA ALA A 36 16.90 0.74 3.11
C ALA A 36 17.56 2.14 3.10
N ASP A 37 18.18 2.50 1.99
CA ASP A 37 18.81 3.80 1.81
C ASP A 37 17.79 4.95 1.85
N PHE A 38 16.61 4.73 1.27
CA PHE A 38 15.50 5.69 1.31
C PHE A 38 15.07 6.02 2.74
N TYR A 39 14.97 5.06 3.63
CA TYR A 39 14.63 5.35 5.02
C TYR A 39 15.76 6.07 5.77
N GLY A 40 17.02 5.90 5.38
CA GLY A 40 18.17 6.62 5.92
C GLY A 40 18.31 8.04 5.37
N ASP A 41 18.06 8.25 4.07
CA ASP A 41 18.20 9.53 3.38
C ASP A 41 17.13 9.64 2.25
N ARG A 42 15.92 10.07 2.65
CA ARG A 42 14.78 10.16 1.74
C ARG A 42 14.99 11.10 0.58
N GLU A 43 15.59 12.26 0.84
CA GLU A 43 15.76 13.28 -0.20
C GLU A 43 16.64 12.77 -1.35
N ARG A 44 17.68 12.04 -1.02
CA ARG A 44 18.63 11.50 -1.99
C ARG A 44 18.07 10.29 -2.77
N TYR A 45 17.32 9.40 -2.11
CA TYR A 45 16.92 8.13 -2.68
C TYR A 45 15.45 8.04 -3.07
N ALA A 46 14.66 9.11 -2.87
CA ALA A 46 13.23 9.09 -3.15
C ALA A 46 12.91 8.73 -4.61
N PHE A 47 13.54 9.40 -5.56
CA PHE A 47 13.24 9.21 -6.98
C PHE A 47 13.52 7.78 -7.44
N GLN A 48 14.71 7.25 -7.14
CA GLN A 48 15.10 5.88 -7.50
C GLN A 48 14.15 4.85 -6.87
N THR A 49 13.81 5.05 -5.60
CA THR A 49 12.90 4.18 -4.86
C THR A 49 11.50 4.17 -5.46
N GLN A 50 10.96 5.35 -5.78
CA GLN A 50 9.62 5.47 -6.36
C GLN A 50 9.55 4.92 -7.78
N ILE A 51 10.54 5.18 -8.62
CA ILE A 51 10.62 4.63 -9.99
C ILE A 51 10.75 3.11 -9.96
N PHE A 52 11.55 2.56 -9.06
CA PHE A 52 11.66 1.10 -8.92
C PHE A 52 10.31 0.48 -8.54
N PHE A 53 9.63 1.04 -7.53
CA PHE A 53 8.30 0.55 -7.13
C PHE A 53 7.29 0.65 -8.27
N LEU A 54 7.24 1.76 -8.98
CA LEU A 54 6.34 1.95 -10.11
C LEU A 54 6.51 0.86 -11.17
N LEU A 55 7.75 0.61 -11.59
CA LEU A 55 8.04 -0.39 -12.62
C LEU A 55 7.80 -1.83 -12.14
N SER A 56 8.21 -2.14 -10.91
CA SER A 56 7.99 -3.45 -10.30
C SER A 56 6.49 -3.76 -10.16
N ARG A 57 5.71 -2.84 -9.61
CA ARG A 57 4.25 -2.98 -9.47
C ARG A 57 3.55 -3.05 -10.81
N TYR A 58 3.95 -2.23 -11.78
CA TYR A 58 3.41 -2.31 -13.13
C TYR A 58 3.64 -3.69 -13.74
N HIS A 59 4.87 -4.20 -13.67
CA HIS A 59 5.22 -5.50 -14.20
C HIS A 59 4.41 -6.63 -13.53
N GLN A 60 4.32 -6.59 -12.19
CA GLN A 60 3.56 -7.56 -11.42
C GLN A 60 2.06 -7.50 -11.75
N GLN A 61 1.45 -6.30 -11.73
CA GLN A 61 0.00 -6.18 -11.94
C GLN A 61 -0.40 -6.42 -13.39
N ASN A 62 0.36 -5.98 -14.35
CA ASN A 62 0.05 -6.19 -15.76
C ASN A 62 -0.03 -7.68 -16.15
N LYS A 63 0.66 -8.56 -15.43
CA LYS A 63 0.62 -10.01 -15.63
C LYS A 63 -0.34 -10.70 -14.67
N ALA A 64 -0.20 -10.45 -13.37
CA ALA A 64 -0.88 -11.21 -12.32
C ALA A 64 -2.37 -10.85 -12.20
N VAL A 65 -2.75 -9.59 -12.40
CA VAL A 65 -4.15 -9.16 -12.24
C VAL A 65 -5.07 -9.79 -13.28
N PRO A 66 -4.80 -9.74 -14.60
CA PRO A 66 -5.65 -10.42 -15.59
C PRO A 66 -5.74 -11.93 -15.36
N GLU A 67 -4.64 -12.57 -14.97
CA GLU A 67 -4.63 -14.01 -14.69
C GLU A 67 -5.49 -14.34 -13.46
N ALA A 68 -5.38 -13.56 -12.39
CA ALA A 68 -6.17 -13.75 -11.17
C ALA A 68 -7.66 -13.52 -11.41
N LEU A 69 -8.03 -12.45 -12.11
CA LEU A 69 -9.43 -12.13 -12.42
C LEU A 69 -10.08 -13.18 -13.33
N SER A 70 -9.30 -13.87 -14.16
CA SER A 70 -9.84 -15.00 -14.95
C SER A 70 -10.25 -16.21 -14.09
N LYS A 71 -9.77 -16.30 -12.85
CA LYS A 71 -10.06 -17.37 -11.90
C LYS A 71 -11.15 -16.99 -10.89
N GLY A 72 -11.46 -15.72 -10.73
CA GLY A 72 -12.48 -15.24 -9.79
C GLY A 72 -12.05 -13.98 -9.03
N ILE A 73 -12.11 -14.02 -7.70
CA ILE A 73 -11.83 -12.88 -6.84
C ILE A 73 -10.31 -12.69 -6.68
N LEU A 74 -9.88 -11.43 -6.78
CA LEU A 74 -8.52 -11.01 -6.44
C LEU A 74 -8.53 -10.15 -5.18
N VAL A 75 -7.75 -10.53 -4.18
CA VAL A 75 -7.42 -9.69 -3.02
C VAL A 75 -5.98 -9.25 -3.14
N SER A 76 -5.74 -7.93 -3.10
CA SER A 76 -4.38 -7.37 -3.14
C SER A 76 -4.12 -6.48 -1.93
N ASP A 77 -2.90 -6.50 -1.39
CA ASP A 77 -2.49 -5.62 -0.30
C ASP A 77 -1.92 -4.27 -0.78
N TYR A 78 -2.12 -3.97 -2.06
CA TYR A 78 -1.81 -2.68 -2.66
C TYR A 78 -2.59 -2.44 -3.96
N THR A 79 -2.78 -1.17 -4.33
CA THR A 79 -3.24 -0.75 -5.66
C THR A 79 -2.11 -0.08 -6.43
N PHE A 80 -2.18 -0.09 -7.76
CA PHE A 80 -1.22 0.65 -8.58
C PHE A 80 -1.33 2.17 -8.35
N ALA A 81 -2.55 2.64 -8.15
CA ALA A 81 -2.83 4.06 -7.97
C ALA A 81 -2.18 4.67 -6.72
N LYS A 82 -1.88 3.88 -5.68
CA LYS A 82 -1.17 4.40 -4.48
C LYS A 82 0.22 4.97 -4.80
N ASP A 83 0.80 4.60 -5.94
CA ASP A 83 2.10 5.09 -6.36
C ASP A 83 2.14 6.62 -6.52
N GLU A 84 1.04 7.21 -6.99
CA GLU A 84 0.92 8.68 -7.07
C GLU A 84 1.00 9.33 -5.69
N LEU A 85 0.32 8.75 -4.69
CA LEU A 85 0.33 9.24 -3.32
C LEU A 85 1.77 9.25 -2.76
N PHE A 86 2.50 8.15 -2.91
CA PHE A 86 3.87 8.06 -2.43
C PHE A 86 4.82 8.97 -3.20
N ALA A 87 4.65 9.12 -4.52
CA ALA A 87 5.41 10.06 -5.32
C ALA A 87 5.15 11.51 -4.88
N TRP A 88 3.90 11.89 -4.71
CA TRP A 88 3.52 13.21 -4.22
C TRP A 88 4.12 13.52 -2.84
N LEU A 89 4.17 12.54 -1.95
CA LEU A 89 4.73 12.70 -0.61
C LEU A 89 6.25 12.87 -0.59
N ASN A 90 6.96 12.23 -1.54
CA ASN A 90 8.41 12.07 -1.49
C ASN A 90 9.18 12.80 -2.60
N LEU A 91 8.54 13.12 -3.73
CA LEU A 91 9.17 13.77 -4.87
C LEU A 91 8.77 15.23 -4.99
N LYS A 92 9.60 16.03 -5.66
CA LYS A 92 9.37 17.46 -5.89
C LYS A 92 9.71 17.84 -7.33
N ASP A 93 9.17 18.96 -7.75
CA ASP A 93 9.53 19.65 -9.00
C ASP A 93 9.61 18.72 -10.23
N ASP A 94 10.71 18.71 -10.92
CA ASP A 94 10.92 17.95 -12.16
C ASP A 94 10.84 16.44 -11.97
N GLU A 95 11.27 15.93 -10.82
CA GLU A 95 11.16 14.49 -10.51
C GLU A 95 9.71 14.05 -10.38
N LEU A 96 8.88 14.82 -9.66
CA LEU A 96 7.45 14.55 -9.54
C LEU A 96 6.75 14.66 -10.89
N ALA A 97 7.07 15.69 -11.68
CA ALA A 97 6.50 15.87 -13.00
C ALA A 97 6.87 14.74 -13.98
N MET A 98 8.12 14.27 -13.92
CA MET A 98 8.58 13.14 -14.72
C MET A 98 7.88 11.85 -14.29
N TYR A 99 7.85 11.60 -12.98
CA TYR A 99 7.18 10.43 -12.42
C TYR A 99 5.71 10.36 -12.84
N GLY A 100 4.97 11.47 -12.71
CA GLY A 100 3.55 11.55 -13.08
C GLY A 100 3.29 11.19 -14.55
N ARG A 101 4.16 11.61 -15.47
CA ARG A 101 4.04 11.24 -16.90
C ARG A 101 4.23 9.75 -17.13
N VAL A 102 5.21 9.14 -16.46
CA VAL A 102 5.44 7.69 -16.55
C VAL A 102 4.28 6.91 -15.94
N HIS A 103 3.85 7.31 -14.73
CA HIS A 103 2.72 6.69 -14.04
C HIS A 103 1.44 6.74 -14.89
N ALA A 104 1.09 7.90 -15.45
CA ALA A 104 -0.08 8.05 -16.30
C ALA A 104 -0.06 7.09 -17.50
N ALA A 105 1.08 6.99 -18.20
CA ALA A 105 1.21 6.10 -19.34
C ALA A 105 1.10 4.61 -18.98
N LEU A 106 1.56 4.21 -17.79
CA LEU A 106 1.49 2.83 -17.32
C LEU A 106 0.10 2.48 -16.76
N SER A 107 -0.56 3.41 -16.08
CA SER A 107 -1.84 3.20 -15.41
C SER A 107 -3.00 2.90 -16.38
N GLU A 108 -2.91 3.34 -17.64
CA GLU A 108 -3.93 3.08 -18.66
C GLU A 108 -4.23 1.59 -18.88
N LYS A 109 -3.27 0.73 -18.57
CA LYS A 109 -3.37 -0.73 -18.79
C LYS A 109 -3.72 -1.51 -17.52
N ILE A 110 -3.78 -0.85 -16.38
CA ILE A 110 -4.01 -1.51 -15.08
C ILE A 110 -5.49 -1.42 -14.73
N PRO A 111 -6.16 -2.55 -14.48
CA PRO A 111 -7.54 -2.55 -14.03
C PRO A 111 -7.70 -1.82 -12.69
N LYS A 112 -8.78 -1.03 -12.58
CA LYS A 112 -9.15 -0.41 -11.31
C LYS A 112 -9.77 -1.45 -10.37
N PRO A 113 -9.57 -1.33 -9.04
CA PRO A 113 -10.27 -2.18 -8.08
C PRO A 113 -11.76 -1.86 -8.05
N ASP A 114 -12.59 -2.87 -7.78
CA ASP A 114 -14.03 -2.70 -7.54
C ASP A 114 -14.29 -2.11 -6.14
N LEU A 115 -13.43 -2.46 -5.18
CA LEU A 115 -13.50 -2.01 -3.79
C LEU A 115 -12.10 -1.77 -3.22
N ILE A 116 -11.94 -0.65 -2.54
CA ILE A 116 -10.79 -0.40 -1.66
C ILE A 116 -11.23 -0.59 -0.21
N VAL A 117 -10.60 -1.52 0.49
CA VAL A 117 -10.71 -1.63 1.96
C VAL A 117 -9.58 -0.81 2.56
N TYR A 118 -9.93 0.34 3.13
CA TYR A 118 -8.98 1.25 3.74
C TYR A 118 -8.89 1.03 5.26
N LEU A 119 -7.73 0.59 5.72
CA LEU A 119 -7.47 0.37 7.14
C LEU A 119 -6.96 1.66 7.79
N THR A 120 -7.60 2.05 8.89
CA THR A 120 -7.21 3.20 9.72
C THR A 120 -6.91 2.78 11.15
N ALA A 121 -5.97 3.45 11.80
CA ALA A 121 -5.71 3.32 13.23
C ALA A 121 -5.02 4.58 13.75
N ASP A 122 -5.07 4.76 15.07
CA ASP A 122 -4.35 5.83 15.74
C ASP A 122 -2.85 5.71 15.49
N HIS A 123 -2.20 6.85 15.39
CA HIS A 123 -0.76 6.93 15.12
C HIS A 123 0.08 6.04 16.03
N ASP A 124 -0.20 6.05 17.34
CA ASP A 124 0.55 5.27 18.32
C ASP A 124 0.37 3.76 18.15
N VAL A 125 -0.82 3.34 17.69
CA VAL A 125 -1.10 1.94 17.36
C VAL A 125 -0.27 1.51 16.15
N VAL A 126 -0.21 2.35 15.11
CA VAL A 126 0.59 2.09 13.91
C VAL A 126 2.07 2.00 14.25
N MET A 127 2.60 2.97 15.01
CA MET A 127 4.02 2.98 15.40
C MET A 127 4.40 1.74 16.23
N ARG A 128 3.52 1.33 17.16
CA ARG A 128 3.72 0.10 17.91
C ARG A 128 3.73 -1.14 17.03
N ARG A 129 2.84 -1.24 16.02
CA ARG A 129 2.81 -2.36 15.06
C ARG A 129 4.06 -2.40 14.18
N ILE A 130 4.58 -1.25 13.76
CA ILE A 130 5.86 -1.14 13.03
C ILE A 130 7.00 -1.67 13.91
N ALA A 131 7.08 -1.23 15.17
CA ALA A 131 8.10 -1.67 16.11
C ALA A 131 8.02 -3.19 16.39
N LEU A 132 6.82 -3.75 16.57
CA LEU A 132 6.61 -5.19 16.78
C LEU A 132 7.00 -6.04 15.58
N ARG A 133 6.83 -5.52 14.36
CA ARG A 133 7.24 -6.19 13.12
C ARG A 133 8.76 -6.28 12.96
N ASP A 134 9.49 -5.36 13.60
CA ASP A 134 10.95 -5.29 13.71
C ASP A 134 11.72 -5.47 12.39
N ARG A 135 11.28 -4.85 11.30
CA ARG A 135 12.04 -4.82 10.06
C ARG A 135 13.27 -3.90 10.21
N PRO A 136 14.49 -4.37 9.87
CA PRO A 136 15.72 -3.62 10.13
C PRO A 136 15.71 -2.19 9.60
N TYR A 137 15.18 -1.96 8.39
CA TYR A 137 15.12 -0.64 7.76
C TYR A 137 13.95 0.24 8.24
N GLU A 138 13.05 -0.30 9.11
CA GLU A 138 11.93 0.44 9.72
C GLU A 138 12.16 0.79 11.19
N ARG A 139 13.26 0.33 11.81
CA ARG A 139 13.52 0.55 13.24
C ARG A 139 13.57 2.02 13.62
N ASP A 140 14.14 2.84 12.73
CA ASP A 140 14.24 4.30 12.89
C ASP A 140 13.15 5.04 12.08
N MET A 141 11.97 4.42 11.95
CA MET A 141 10.86 5.03 11.22
C MET A 141 10.46 6.36 11.83
N ASP A 142 10.53 7.41 11.01
CA ASP A 142 10.13 8.76 11.41
C ASP A 142 8.61 8.84 11.68
N PRO A 143 8.19 9.11 12.93
CA PRO A 143 6.76 9.20 13.26
C PRO A 143 6.03 10.27 12.46
N GLU A 144 6.70 11.38 12.12
CA GLU A 144 6.08 12.44 11.34
C GLU A 144 5.84 12.03 9.88
N TYR A 145 6.71 11.20 9.33
CA TYR A 145 6.47 10.62 8.01
C TYR A 145 5.19 9.77 7.98
N ILE A 146 4.95 8.96 9.02
CA ILE A 146 3.73 8.14 9.13
C ILE A 146 2.48 9.02 9.27
N ARG A 147 2.53 10.14 10.02
CA ARG A 147 1.41 11.10 10.11
C ARG A 147 1.11 11.73 8.74
N ARG A 148 2.15 12.18 8.05
CA ARG A 148 2.00 12.76 6.70
C ARG A 148 1.46 11.73 5.71
N LEU A 149 1.89 10.48 5.81
CA LEU A 149 1.39 9.39 4.98
C LEU A 149 -0.10 9.11 5.24
N ALA A 150 -0.54 9.11 6.50
CA ALA A 150 -1.95 8.93 6.84
C ALA A 150 -2.82 10.06 6.26
N ALA A 151 -2.41 11.31 6.43
CA ALA A 151 -3.11 12.46 5.84
C ALA A 151 -3.14 12.42 4.30
N ALA A 152 -2.06 11.95 3.68
CA ALA A 152 -1.99 11.77 2.23
C ALA A 152 -2.96 10.68 1.74
N TYR A 153 -3.12 9.56 2.47
CA TYR A 153 -4.12 8.54 2.15
C TYR A 153 -5.54 9.08 2.19
N GLU A 154 -5.91 9.84 3.21
CA GLU A 154 -7.24 10.44 3.34
C GLU A 154 -7.55 11.39 2.17
N ALA A 155 -6.60 12.26 1.83
CA ALA A 155 -6.74 13.18 0.70
C ALA A 155 -6.85 12.41 -0.64
N TRP A 156 -6.02 11.39 -0.84
CA TRP A 156 -5.99 10.60 -2.05
C TRP A 156 -7.30 9.80 -2.26
N LEU A 157 -7.82 9.15 -1.23
CA LEU A 157 -9.08 8.41 -1.32
C LEU A 157 -10.27 9.33 -1.63
N THR A 158 -10.27 10.55 -1.08
CA THR A 158 -11.30 11.55 -1.39
C THR A 158 -11.27 11.98 -2.87
N SER A 159 -10.11 11.88 -3.53
CA SER A 159 -9.94 12.21 -4.95
C SER A 159 -10.38 11.11 -5.92
N MET A 160 -10.84 9.94 -5.42
CA MET A 160 -11.25 8.78 -6.20
C MET A 160 -12.76 8.52 -6.14
N PRO A 161 -13.61 9.38 -6.73
CA PRO A 161 -15.07 9.26 -6.59
C PRO A 161 -15.66 8.01 -7.26
N ASP A 162 -14.95 7.43 -8.22
CA ASP A 162 -15.43 6.29 -9.03
C ASP A 162 -15.13 4.92 -8.43
N VAL A 163 -14.48 4.85 -7.26
CA VAL A 163 -14.12 3.59 -6.61
C VAL A 163 -14.81 3.51 -5.25
N ALA A 164 -15.47 2.39 -4.98
CA ALA A 164 -16.06 2.16 -3.66
C ALA A 164 -14.95 2.03 -2.61
N VAL A 165 -15.09 2.74 -1.48
CA VAL A 165 -14.15 2.69 -0.36
C VAL A 165 -14.87 2.26 0.91
N LEU A 166 -14.41 1.17 1.52
CA LEU A 166 -14.83 0.74 2.86
C LEU A 166 -13.72 1.08 3.85
N THR A 167 -13.99 2.02 4.75
CA THR A 167 -13.04 2.38 5.80
C THR A 167 -13.26 1.51 7.03
N LEU A 168 -12.20 0.88 7.53
CA LEU A 168 -12.20 0.04 8.72
C LEU A 168 -11.24 0.62 9.76
N ASP A 169 -11.78 0.97 10.93
CA ASP A 169 -10.98 1.27 12.11
C ASP A 169 -10.47 -0.03 12.74
N VAL A 170 -9.15 -0.20 12.73
CA VAL A 170 -8.49 -1.40 13.24
C VAL A 170 -7.71 -1.15 14.55
N ASN A 171 -8.04 -0.09 15.28
CA ASN A 171 -7.38 0.26 16.54
C ASN A 171 -7.42 -0.90 17.55
N ASN A 172 -8.59 -1.49 17.73
CA ASN A 172 -8.86 -2.51 18.72
C ASN A 172 -9.03 -3.92 18.14
N LEU A 173 -8.73 -4.09 16.84
CA LEU A 173 -8.88 -5.38 16.17
C LEU A 173 -7.57 -6.17 16.18
N ASP A 174 -7.65 -7.41 16.61
CA ASP A 174 -6.59 -8.42 16.51
C ASP A 174 -7.08 -9.62 15.67
N PHE A 175 -7.20 -9.40 14.37
CA PHE A 175 -7.65 -10.43 13.44
C PHE A 175 -6.62 -11.57 13.23
N LEU A 176 -5.45 -11.51 13.87
CA LEU A 176 -4.50 -12.63 13.91
C LEU A 176 -4.85 -13.66 14.97
N SER A 177 -5.23 -13.18 16.18
CA SER A 177 -5.41 -14.04 17.36
C SER A 177 -6.88 -14.18 17.77
N ASN A 178 -7.77 -13.34 17.23
CA ASN A 178 -9.19 -13.30 17.59
C ASN A 178 -10.08 -13.54 16.35
N GLU A 179 -10.71 -14.70 16.30
CA GLU A 179 -11.63 -15.09 15.21
C GLU A 179 -12.85 -14.15 15.11
N ALA A 180 -13.33 -13.60 16.23
CA ALA A 180 -14.46 -12.67 16.20
C ALA A 180 -14.08 -11.34 15.53
N ASP A 181 -12.85 -10.85 15.74
CA ASP A 181 -12.34 -9.66 15.06
C ASP A 181 -12.17 -9.88 13.55
N LEU A 182 -11.71 -11.08 13.17
CA LEU A 182 -11.62 -11.45 11.75
C LEU A 182 -13.02 -11.58 11.12
N ALA A 183 -13.98 -12.13 11.83
CA ALA A 183 -15.35 -12.26 11.34
C ALA A 183 -16.08 -10.90 11.24
N TYR A 184 -15.66 -9.90 12.01
CA TYR A 184 -16.18 -8.53 11.91
C TYR A 184 -15.68 -7.82 10.65
N VAL A 185 -14.45 -8.07 10.24
CA VAL A 185 -13.82 -7.47 9.05
C VAL A 185 -14.29 -8.14 7.77
#